data_de6b9c6b3b6d36acc2a941da8bcb7adc
#
_entry.id   de6b9c6b3b6d36acc2a941da8bcb7adc
#
_cell.length_a   1.000
_cell.length_b   1.000
_cell.length_c   1.000
_cell.angle_alpha   90.00
_cell.angle_beta   90.00
_cell.angle_gamma   90.00
#
_symmetry.space_group_name_H-M   'P 1'
#
loop_
_entity.id
_entity.type
_entity.pdbx_description
1 polymer ?
#
loop_
_entity_poly.entity_id
_entity_poly.type
_entity_poly.pdbx_seq_one_letter_code
_entity_poly.pdbx_strand_id
1 'polypeptide(L)'
;MFTIDLAEELKGGGVTVNSLHPATYMFEETKQGLNLEIVDQDGRSMFPDGSKVPFDRTRRLIQKLAGPLRATPLRLSITGHTAAGFVPSRSDYGAFDLSADRANAVRQILEREGLPASHIFSVSGKADTQPLFPDDPTLPANRRVTITLMREDPPLPPDLKP
;
A
#
# COMPACT_ATOMS: atom_id res chain seq x y z
N MET A 1 -10.36 -5.92 -19.31
CA MET A 1 -10.13 -6.00 -17.85
C MET A 1 -9.03 -5.05 -17.45
N PHE A 2 -9.39 -4.09 -16.65
CA PHE A 2 -8.44 -3.05 -16.27
C PHE A 2 -7.29 -3.57 -15.38
N THR A 3 -7.50 -4.65 -14.62
CA THR A 3 -6.48 -5.20 -13.71
C THR A 3 -5.24 -5.68 -14.44
N ILE A 4 -5.41 -6.35 -15.58
CA ILE A 4 -4.28 -6.78 -16.41
C ILE A 4 -3.62 -5.56 -17.04
N ASP A 5 -4.43 -4.65 -17.59
CA ASP A 5 -3.93 -3.44 -18.23
C ASP A 5 -3.16 -2.57 -17.23
N LEU A 6 -3.64 -2.51 -15.99
CA LEU A 6 -2.99 -1.72 -14.95
C LEU A 6 -1.65 -2.33 -14.54
N ALA A 7 -1.58 -3.66 -14.38
CA ALA A 7 -0.32 -4.33 -14.10
C ALA A 7 0.69 -4.11 -15.23
N GLU A 8 0.23 -4.18 -16.50
CA GLU A 8 1.08 -3.89 -17.66
C GLU A 8 1.51 -2.42 -17.67
N GLU A 9 0.61 -1.51 -17.33
CA GLU A 9 0.91 -0.08 -17.26
C GLU A 9 1.94 0.22 -16.18
N LEU A 10 1.84 -0.40 -15.01
CA LEU A 10 2.84 -0.28 -13.96
C LEU A 10 4.21 -0.73 -14.45
N LYS A 11 4.28 -1.81 -15.20
CA LYS A 11 5.52 -2.29 -15.80
C LYS A 11 6.00 -1.35 -16.91
N GLY A 12 5.08 -0.92 -17.79
CA GLY A 12 5.39 -0.05 -18.91
C GLY A 12 5.78 1.38 -18.52
N GLY A 13 5.32 1.83 -17.35
CA GLY A 13 5.60 3.18 -16.84
C GLY A 13 6.96 3.35 -16.20
N GLY A 14 7.90 2.47 -16.47
CA GLY A 14 9.24 2.51 -15.90
C GLY A 14 9.41 1.67 -14.64
N VAL A 15 8.34 1.03 -14.17
CA VAL A 15 8.39 0.07 -13.07
C VAL A 15 8.53 -1.31 -13.69
N THR A 16 9.75 -1.80 -13.80
CA THR A 16 10.02 -3.12 -14.38
C THR A 16 10.17 -4.15 -13.26
N VAL A 17 9.99 -5.42 -13.62
CA VAL A 17 10.23 -6.52 -12.68
C VAL A 17 11.66 -6.48 -12.14
N ASN A 18 12.62 -6.01 -12.95
CA ASN A 18 14.02 -5.91 -12.54
C ASN A 18 14.29 -4.78 -11.55
N SER A 19 13.47 -3.71 -11.55
CA SER A 19 13.61 -2.61 -10.61
C SER A 19 12.89 -2.86 -9.30
N LEU A 20 12.01 -3.88 -9.24
CA LEU A 20 11.32 -4.30 -8.05
C LEU A 20 11.77 -5.71 -7.68
N HIS A 21 12.25 -5.89 -6.46
CA HIS A 21 12.58 -7.23 -5.98
C HIS A 21 11.29 -8.08 -5.98
N PRO A 22 11.26 -9.26 -6.64
CA PRO A 22 10.02 -10.03 -6.81
C PRO A 22 9.28 -10.37 -5.52
N ALA A 23 10.01 -10.46 -4.40
CA ALA A 23 9.39 -10.74 -3.11
C ALA A 23 9.03 -9.47 -2.32
N THR A 24 9.32 -8.26 -2.87
CA THR A 24 8.99 -6.98 -2.22
C THR A 24 7.57 -6.54 -2.54
N TYR A 25 7.00 -6.99 -3.62
CA TYR A 25 5.64 -6.60 -4.02
C TYR A 25 4.85 -7.80 -4.50
N MET A 26 3.53 -7.70 -4.39
CA MET A 26 2.58 -8.69 -4.90
C MET A 26 1.35 -7.98 -5.43
N PHE A 27 0.74 -8.52 -6.47
CA PHE A 27 -0.53 -8.05 -6.99
C PHE A 27 -1.62 -9.06 -6.63
N GLU A 28 -2.75 -8.55 -6.16
CA GLU A 28 -3.91 -9.38 -5.84
C GLU A 28 -5.17 -8.70 -6.34
N GLU A 29 -5.94 -9.40 -7.16
CA GLU A 29 -7.24 -8.92 -7.60
C GLU A 29 -8.29 -9.28 -6.56
N THR A 30 -9.06 -8.29 -6.11
CA THR A 30 -10.13 -8.46 -5.13
C THR A 30 -11.43 -7.86 -5.66
N LYS A 31 -12.52 -8.05 -4.90
CA LYS A 31 -13.80 -7.43 -5.25
C LYS A 31 -13.74 -5.91 -5.22
N GLN A 32 -12.91 -5.33 -4.36
CA GLN A 32 -12.74 -3.88 -4.26
C GLN A 32 -11.86 -3.31 -5.36
N GLY A 33 -11.02 -4.12 -5.98
CA GLY A 33 -10.13 -3.68 -7.03
C GLY A 33 -8.84 -4.47 -7.08
N LEU A 34 -7.77 -3.81 -7.49
CA LEU A 34 -6.44 -4.39 -7.56
C LEU A 34 -5.62 -3.92 -6.36
N ASN A 35 -5.14 -4.86 -5.56
CA ASN A 35 -4.22 -4.58 -4.47
C ASN A 35 -2.78 -4.74 -4.94
N LEU A 36 -1.97 -3.74 -4.66
CA LEU A 36 -0.53 -3.82 -4.74
C LEU A 36 0.01 -3.90 -3.30
N GLU A 37 0.53 -5.07 -2.94
CA GLU A 37 1.11 -5.29 -1.61
C GLU A 37 2.60 -5.03 -1.66
N ILE A 38 3.08 -4.07 -0.87
CA ILE A 38 4.50 -3.79 -0.71
C ILE A 38 4.90 -4.35 0.66
N VAL A 39 5.71 -5.40 0.66
CA VAL A 39 5.94 -6.22 1.86
C VAL A 39 7.40 -6.19 2.33
N ASP A 40 7.58 -6.36 3.64
CA ASP A 40 8.90 -6.59 4.24
C ASP A 40 9.34 -8.03 3.99
N GLN A 41 10.67 -8.21 3.89
CA GLN A 41 11.30 -9.52 3.86
C GLN A 41 12.36 -9.60 4.95
N ASP A 42 12.78 -10.80 5.27
CA ASP A 42 13.94 -11.00 6.14
C ASP A 42 15.14 -10.25 5.57
N GLY A 43 15.75 -9.40 6.40
CA GLY A 43 16.90 -8.62 6.02
C GLY A 43 16.62 -7.49 5.01
N ARG A 44 15.35 -7.24 4.66
CA ARG A 44 14.99 -6.22 3.68
C ARG A 44 13.67 -5.55 4.03
N SER A 45 13.69 -4.77 5.10
CA SER A 45 12.52 -4.02 5.53
C SER A 45 12.31 -2.75 4.72
N MET A 46 11.07 -2.31 4.61
CA MET A 46 10.71 -1.05 3.96
C MET A 46 11.01 0.15 4.85
N PHE A 47 10.87 -0.03 6.16
CA PHE A 47 11.08 1.02 7.15
C PHE A 47 12.04 0.53 8.22
N PRO A 48 12.83 1.42 8.82
CA PRO A 48 13.54 1.08 10.05
C PRO A 48 12.53 0.65 11.13
N ASP A 49 12.98 -0.18 12.06
CA ASP A 49 12.14 -0.70 13.14
C ASP A 49 11.44 0.45 13.87
N GLY A 50 10.10 0.34 14.00
CA GLY A 50 9.29 1.35 14.69
C GLY A 50 9.23 2.72 14.03
N SER A 51 9.82 2.91 12.85
CA SER A 51 9.87 4.19 12.17
C SER A 51 8.77 4.32 11.12
N LYS A 52 8.26 5.53 10.97
CA LYS A 52 7.37 5.91 9.86
C LYS A 52 8.11 6.51 8.66
N VAL A 53 9.42 6.72 8.78
CA VAL A 53 10.25 7.25 7.70
C VAL A 53 10.85 6.07 6.93
N PRO A 54 10.49 5.90 5.65
CA PRO A 54 10.99 4.75 4.90
C PRO A 54 12.47 4.86 4.59
N PHE A 55 13.11 3.71 4.36
CA PHE A 55 14.45 3.69 3.77
C PHE A 55 14.44 4.34 2.39
N ASP A 56 15.60 4.82 1.95
CA ASP A 56 15.72 5.45 0.64
C ASP A 56 15.31 4.54 -0.52
N ARG A 57 15.64 3.26 -0.45
CA ARG A 57 15.22 2.30 -1.49
C ARG A 57 13.71 2.16 -1.58
N THR A 58 13.02 2.21 -0.43
CA THR A 58 11.56 2.17 -0.37
C THR A 58 10.95 3.44 -0.96
N ARG A 59 11.51 4.60 -0.60
CA ARG A 59 11.05 5.87 -1.16
C ARG A 59 11.20 5.87 -2.68
N ARG A 60 12.36 5.41 -3.20
CA ARG A 60 12.58 5.34 -4.64
C ARG A 60 11.62 4.39 -5.35
N LEU A 61 11.28 3.26 -4.71
CA LEU A 61 10.29 2.34 -5.23
C LEU A 61 8.92 3.03 -5.36
N ILE A 62 8.48 3.70 -4.31
CA ILE A 62 7.19 4.40 -4.31
C ILE A 62 7.19 5.53 -5.33
N GLN A 63 8.29 6.26 -5.47
CA GLN A 63 8.44 7.29 -6.50
C GLN A 63 8.23 6.74 -7.90
N LYS A 64 8.77 5.55 -8.19
CA LYS A 64 8.58 4.89 -9.49
C LYS A 64 7.13 4.48 -9.73
N LEU A 65 6.38 4.14 -8.69
CA LEU A 65 4.98 3.77 -8.80
C LEU A 65 4.08 4.98 -9.12
N ALA A 66 4.50 6.18 -8.76
CA ALA A 66 3.66 7.37 -8.88
C ALA A 66 3.22 7.65 -10.32
N GLY A 67 4.09 7.46 -11.30
CA GLY A 67 3.75 7.70 -12.71
C GLY A 67 2.55 6.88 -13.18
N PRO A 68 2.63 5.54 -13.14
CA PRO A 68 1.51 4.69 -13.49
C PRO A 68 0.26 4.93 -12.65
N LEU A 69 0.42 5.21 -11.36
CA LEU A 69 -0.73 5.49 -10.48
C LEU A 69 -1.43 6.80 -10.84
N ARG A 70 -0.68 7.80 -11.32
CA ARG A 70 -1.28 9.04 -11.82
C ARG A 70 -2.07 8.82 -13.11
N ALA A 71 -1.62 7.88 -13.93
CA ALA A 71 -2.20 7.64 -15.24
C ALA A 71 -3.57 6.97 -15.18
N THR A 72 -3.88 6.28 -14.08
CA THR A 72 -5.19 5.64 -13.92
C THR A 72 -6.23 6.63 -13.38
N PRO A 73 -7.49 6.56 -13.84
CA PRO A 73 -8.57 7.36 -13.26
C PRO A 73 -9.10 6.81 -11.93
N LEU A 74 -8.62 5.64 -11.51
CA LEU A 74 -9.11 4.99 -10.30
C LEU A 74 -8.58 5.68 -9.05
N ARG A 75 -9.40 5.72 -8.01
CA ARG A 75 -8.99 6.23 -6.71
C ARG A 75 -8.22 5.16 -5.95
N LEU A 76 -7.36 5.60 -5.05
CA LEU A 76 -6.49 4.76 -4.27
C LEU A 76 -6.91 4.75 -2.80
N SER A 77 -6.87 3.57 -2.19
CA SER A 77 -6.85 3.41 -0.73
C SER A 77 -5.46 2.91 -0.34
N ILE A 78 -4.87 3.53 0.67
CA ILE A 78 -3.55 3.14 1.17
C ILE A 78 -3.72 2.66 2.59
N THR A 79 -3.30 1.43 2.87
CA THR A 79 -3.50 0.79 4.17
C THR A 79 -2.19 0.23 4.69
N GLY A 80 -1.83 0.60 5.92
CA GLY A 80 -0.64 0.07 6.58
C GLY A 80 -1.00 -1.08 7.51
N HIS A 81 -0.08 -2.03 7.62
CA HIS A 81 -0.21 -3.21 8.48
C HIS A 81 1.10 -3.49 9.19
N THR A 82 1.00 -3.94 10.44
CA THR A 82 2.14 -4.47 11.20
C THR A 82 2.04 -5.98 11.31
N ALA A 83 3.17 -6.63 11.61
CA ALA A 83 3.14 -8.01 12.06
C ALA A 83 2.74 -8.05 13.53
N ALA A 84 2.32 -9.21 14.01
CA ALA A 84 2.10 -9.41 15.44
C ALA A 84 3.43 -9.30 16.21
N GLY A 85 3.33 -8.92 17.46
CA GLY A 85 4.52 -8.82 18.33
C GLY A 85 5.21 -7.46 18.30
N PHE A 86 4.62 -6.45 17.65
CA PHE A 86 5.18 -5.10 17.70
C PHE A 86 5.16 -4.58 19.15
N VAL A 87 6.34 -4.14 19.62
CA VAL A 87 6.49 -3.54 20.95
C VAL A 87 6.75 -2.05 20.76
N PRO A 88 5.81 -1.17 21.17
CA PRO A 88 6.02 0.26 21.03
C PRO A 88 7.10 0.76 22.00
N SER A 89 7.88 1.75 21.54
CA SER A 89 8.87 2.41 22.37
C SER A 89 8.26 3.45 23.32
N ARG A 90 7.00 3.83 23.06
CA ARG A 90 6.23 4.77 23.89
C ARG A 90 4.86 4.20 24.16
N SER A 91 4.31 4.47 25.34
CA SER A 91 3.00 3.98 25.73
C SER A 91 1.84 4.63 24.98
N ASP A 92 2.08 5.79 24.38
CA ASP A 92 1.08 6.56 23.63
C ASP A 92 1.17 6.35 22.10
N TYR A 93 1.97 5.39 21.65
CA TYR A 93 2.18 5.13 20.23
C TYR A 93 2.22 3.63 19.96
N GLY A 94 1.11 3.10 19.49
CA GLY A 94 0.95 1.67 19.25
C GLY A 94 0.99 1.27 17.78
N ALA A 95 0.64 0.03 17.53
CA ALA A 95 0.66 -0.53 16.18
C ALA A 95 -0.33 0.16 15.23
N PHE A 96 -1.50 0.58 15.74
CA PHE A 96 -2.44 1.34 14.91
C PHE A 96 -1.84 2.67 14.46
N ASP A 97 -1.18 3.38 15.37
CA ASP A 97 -0.52 4.64 15.03
C ASP A 97 0.56 4.44 13.98
N LEU A 98 1.44 3.46 14.20
CA LEU A 98 2.54 3.18 13.30
C LEU A 98 2.04 2.77 11.91
N SER A 99 1.08 1.88 11.84
CA SER A 99 0.56 1.41 10.55
C SER A 99 -0.12 2.53 9.79
N ALA A 100 -0.90 3.39 10.45
CA ALA A 100 -1.51 4.55 9.83
C ALA A 100 -0.45 5.56 9.36
N ASP A 101 0.56 5.82 10.17
CA ASP A 101 1.62 6.76 9.84
C ASP A 101 2.46 6.28 8.64
N ARG A 102 2.70 4.98 8.55
CA ARG A 102 3.42 4.40 7.40
C ARG A 102 2.60 4.51 6.11
N ALA A 103 1.31 4.24 6.18
CA ALA A 103 0.42 4.44 5.04
C ALA A 103 0.41 5.92 4.61
N ASN A 104 0.36 6.82 5.56
CA ASN A 104 0.39 8.25 5.28
C ASN A 104 1.72 8.70 4.69
N ALA A 105 2.84 8.12 5.12
CA ALA A 105 4.15 8.40 4.54
C ALA A 105 4.19 8.01 3.05
N VAL A 106 3.61 6.87 2.70
CA VAL A 106 3.50 6.45 1.29
C VAL A 106 2.66 7.44 0.49
N ARG A 107 1.51 7.86 1.02
CA ARG A 107 0.69 8.89 0.38
C ARG A 107 1.48 10.17 0.13
N GLN A 108 2.23 10.64 1.12
CA GLN A 108 3.02 11.87 0.98
C GLN A 108 4.03 11.77 -0.14
N ILE A 109 4.71 10.63 -0.28
CA ILE A 109 5.68 10.43 -1.35
C ILE A 109 4.98 10.48 -2.72
N LEU A 110 3.84 9.79 -2.86
CA LEU A 110 3.08 9.79 -4.10
C LEU A 110 2.61 11.20 -4.48
N GLU A 111 2.13 11.98 -3.52
CA GLU A 111 1.67 13.34 -3.78
C GLU A 111 2.82 14.27 -4.16
N ARG A 112 3.99 14.11 -3.54
CA ARG A 112 5.19 14.88 -3.93
C ARG A 112 5.61 14.59 -5.36
N GLU A 113 5.34 13.37 -5.84
CA GLU A 113 5.63 12.97 -7.22
C GLU A 113 4.49 13.35 -8.18
N GLY A 114 3.51 14.11 -7.73
CA GLY A 114 2.47 14.67 -8.57
C GLY A 114 1.14 13.91 -8.58
N LEU A 115 0.97 12.89 -7.71
CA LEU A 115 -0.34 12.25 -7.59
C LEU A 115 -1.32 13.27 -7.01
N PRO A 116 -2.43 13.59 -7.70
CA PRO A 116 -3.41 14.53 -7.16
C PRO A 116 -4.06 13.98 -5.89
N ALA A 117 -4.26 14.84 -4.90
CA ALA A 117 -4.94 14.45 -3.67
C ALA A 117 -6.34 13.90 -3.93
N SER A 118 -6.99 14.34 -5.00
CA SER A 118 -8.31 13.83 -5.39
C SER A 118 -8.30 12.36 -5.81
N HIS A 119 -7.14 11.78 -6.11
CA HIS A 119 -7.01 10.35 -6.40
C HIS A 119 -6.99 9.51 -5.13
N ILE A 120 -6.80 10.11 -3.96
CA ILE A 120 -6.77 9.37 -2.70
C ILE A 120 -8.19 9.26 -2.15
N PHE A 121 -8.64 8.03 -1.95
CA PHE A 121 -9.94 7.76 -1.32
C PHE A 121 -9.81 7.67 0.21
N SER A 122 -8.81 6.90 0.68
CA SER A 122 -8.59 6.73 2.12
C SER A 122 -7.16 6.36 2.43
N VAL A 123 -6.74 6.70 3.64
CA VAL A 123 -5.47 6.25 4.23
C VAL A 123 -5.80 5.69 5.60
N SER A 124 -5.38 4.47 5.89
CA SER A 124 -5.75 3.80 7.14
C SER A 124 -4.64 2.91 7.68
N GLY A 125 -4.70 2.63 8.97
CA GLY A 125 -3.84 1.66 9.63
C GLY A 125 -4.68 0.57 10.27
N LYS A 126 -4.28 -0.67 10.07
CA LYS A 126 -4.99 -1.85 10.56
C LYS A 126 -4.23 -2.59 11.66
N ALA A 127 -3.04 -2.10 12.03
CA ALA A 127 -2.17 -2.81 12.98
C ALA A 127 -1.95 -4.26 12.50
N ASP A 128 -2.10 -5.23 13.37
CA ASP A 128 -1.93 -6.65 13.05
C ASP A 128 -3.26 -7.40 12.86
N THR A 129 -4.36 -6.66 12.62
CA THR A 129 -5.71 -7.25 12.56
C THR A 129 -6.00 -8.02 11.28
N GLN A 130 -5.22 -7.79 10.22
CA GLN A 130 -5.44 -8.43 8.91
C GLN A 130 -4.11 -8.97 8.38
N PRO A 131 -3.58 -10.05 8.98
CA PRO A 131 -2.31 -10.60 8.51
C PRO A 131 -2.46 -11.19 7.11
N LEU A 132 -1.42 -10.97 6.29
CA LEU A 132 -1.33 -11.57 4.97
C LEU A 132 -1.12 -13.09 5.09
N PHE A 133 -0.36 -13.49 6.12
CA PHE A 133 -0.09 -14.89 6.44
C PHE A 133 -0.59 -15.18 7.86
N PRO A 134 -1.89 -15.51 8.01
CA PRO A 134 -2.48 -15.71 9.34
C PRO A 134 -1.93 -16.90 10.11
N ASP A 135 -1.37 -17.89 9.42
CA ASP A 135 -0.76 -19.06 10.07
C ASP A 135 0.60 -18.73 10.69
N ASP A 136 1.20 -17.61 10.30
CA ASP A 136 2.45 -17.12 10.87
C ASP A 136 2.35 -15.61 11.10
N PRO A 137 1.66 -15.17 12.17
CA PRO A 137 1.34 -13.76 12.35
C PRO A 137 2.56 -12.86 12.61
N THR A 138 3.69 -13.43 13.01
CA THR A 138 4.92 -12.66 13.23
C THR A 138 5.81 -12.58 11.99
N LEU A 139 5.41 -13.22 10.91
CA LEU A 139 6.20 -13.24 9.67
C LEU A 139 6.46 -11.81 9.16
N PRO A 140 7.71 -11.48 8.76
CA PRO A 140 8.04 -10.13 8.28
C PRO A 140 7.12 -9.62 7.18
N ALA A 141 6.67 -10.47 6.26
CA ALA A 141 5.79 -10.07 5.16
C ALA A 141 4.40 -9.61 5.61
N ASN A 142 4.02 -9.83 6.88
CA ASN A 142 2.80 -9.23 7.44
C ASN A 142 2.96 -7.73 7.68
N ARG A 143 4.20 -7.23 7.80
CA ARG A 143 4.47 -5.79 7.79
C ARG A 143 4.44 -5.33 6.33
N ARG A 144 3.45 -4.55 5.99
CA ARG A 144 3.26 -4.14 4.61
C ARG A 144 2.44 -2.87 4.49
N VAL A 145 2.48 -2.29 3.30
CA VAL A 145 1.56 -1.22 2.90
C VAL A 145 0.84 -1.71 1.64
N THR A 146 -0.47 -1.67 1.70
CA THR A 146 -1.34 -2.05 0.58
C THR A 146 -1.81 -0.81 -0.13
N ILE A 147 -1.59 -0.73 -1.44
CA ILE A 147 -2.19 0.28 -2.30
C ILE A 147 -3.30 -0.41 -3.09
N THR A 148 -4.54 -0.03 -2.85
CA THR A 148 -5.69 -0.59 -3.54
C THR A 148 -6.18 0.39 -4.59
N LEU A 149 -6.16 -0.03 -5.86
CA LEU A 149 -6.80 0.70 -6.93
C LEU A 149 -8.26 0.27 -6.97
N MET A 150 -9.15 1.20 -6.61
CA MET A 150 -10.54 0.88 -6.34
C MET A 150 -11.34 0.80 -7.62
N ARG A 151 -12.16 -0.24 -7.73
CA ARG A 151 -13.19 -0.28 -8.77
C ARG A 151 -14.25 0.76 -8.48
N GLU A 152 -14.91 1.21 -9.52
CA GLU A 152 -16.08 2.06 -9.34
C GLU A 152 -17.13 1.32 -8.52
N ASP A 153 -17.74 2.05 -7.58
CA ASP A 153 -18.85 1.50 -6.83
C ASP A 153 -20.01 1.18 -7.78
N PRO A 154 -20.73 0.08 -7.53
CA PRO A 154 -21.94 -0.19 -8.31
C PRO A 154 -22.95 0.94 -8.12
N PRO A 155 -23.78 1.23 -9.14
CA PRO A 155 -24.81 2.26 -9.00
C PRO A 155 -25.71 1.99 -7.78
N LEU A 156 -26.09 3.06 -7.09
CA LEU A 156 -27.02 2.93 -5.99
C LEU A 156 -28.38 2.44 -6.51
N PRO A 157 -29.10 1.60 -5.74
CA PRO A 157 -30.47 1.28 -6.07
C PRO A 157 -31.32 2.54 -6.22
N PRO A 158 -32.31 2.56 -7.11
CA PRO A 158 -33.09 3.77 -7.38
C PRO A 158 -33.74 4.40 -6.14
N ASP A 159 -34.12 3.59 -5.16
CA ASP A 159 -34.72 4.05 -3.91
C ASP A 159 -33.73 4.66 -2.93
N LEU A 160 -32.43 4.53 -3.18
CA LEU A 160 -31.39 5.11 -2.34
C LEU A 160 -30.74 6.35 -2.95
N LYS A 161 -31.14 6.74 -4.16
CA LYS A 161 -30.63 7.96 -4.79
C LYS A 161 -31.20 9.19 -4.07
N PRO A 162 -30.36 10.18 -3.82
CA PRO A 162 -30.80 11.44 -3.23
C PRO A 162 -31.78 12.19 -4.15
#